data_081863bf3dfe4a312d6c6e135790cb22
#
_entry.id   081863bf3dfe4a312d6c6e135790cb22
#
_cell.length_a   1.000
_cell.length_b   1.000
_cell.length_c   1.000
_cell.angle_alpha   90.00
_cell.angle_beta   90.00
_cell.angle_gamma   90.00
#
_symmetry.space_group_name_H-M   'P 1'
#
loop_
_entity.id
_entity.type
_entity.pdbx_description
1 polymer ?
#
loop_
_entity_poly.entity_id
_entity_poly.type
_entity_poly.pdbx_seq_one_letter_code
_entity_poly.pdbx_strand_id
1 'polypeptide(L)'
;MKALQKWFGRRGALPLTAYLAALAVWVVLGAFHLGSDSLARAQGRLTEETMAATDWQLVGLTSNDDGTLTTVDGDPQMILEDVGSRVVRTISYTAEFDGEAREMCLYYTTKVGEDYSADRRVFPQSLGSGQYVYTLPRTSLAALRLDPCKAGEI
;
A
#
# COMPACT_ATOMS: atom_id res chain seq x y z
N MET A 1 23.01 -17.84 -35.32
CA MET A 1 23.06 -16.39 -35.65
C MET A 1 22.12 -15.98 -36.79
N LYS A 2 22.04 -16.69 -37.92
CA LYS A 2 21.20 -16.32 -39.08
C LYS A 2 19.68 -16.23 -38.78
N ALA A 3 19.13 -17.03 -37.87
CA ALA A 3 17.71 -16.99 -37.49
C ALA A 3 17.35 -15.72 -36.73
N LEU A 4 18.21 -15.27 -35.81
CA LEU A 4 18.05 -14.03 -35.05
C LEU A 4 18.09 -12.79 -35.96
N GLN A 5 19.04 -12.74 -36.92
CA GLN A 5 19.10 -11.64 -37.90
C GLN A 5 17.85 -11.57 -38.78
N LYS A 6 17.28 -12.72 -39.17
CA LYS A 6 16.04 -12.78 -39.94
C LYS A 6 14.81 -12.33 -39.12
N TRP A 7 14.82 -12.56 -37.79
CA TRP A 7 13.79 -12.09 -36.87
C TRP A 7 13.80 -10.56 -36.75
N PHE A 8 14.96 -9.97 -36.46
CA PHE A 8 15.08 -8.49 -36.31
C PHE A 8 14.80 -7.69 -37.59
N GLY A 9 14.87 -8.29 -38.78
CA GLY A 9 14.48 -7.66 -40.02
C GLY A 9 12.98 -7.54 -40.29
N ARG A 10 12.12 -8.14 -39.42
CA ARG A 10 10.66 -8.04 -39.58
C ARG A 10 10.13 -6.76 -38.95
N ARG A 11 9.23 -6.05 -39.64
CA ARG A 11 8.53 -4.88 -39.11
C ARG A 11 7.78 -5.32 -37.82
N GLY A 12 8.02 -4.66 -36.71
CA GLY A 12 7.44 -4.96 -35.39
C GLY A 12 8.22 -5.96 -34.53
N ALA A 13 9.30 -6.60 -35.01
CA ALA A 13 10.11 -7.51 -34.19
C ALA A 13 10.82 -6.80 -33.04
N LEU A 14 11.33 -5.58 -33.24
CA LEU A 14 11.97 -4.78 -32.21
C LEU A 14 11.02 -4.42 -31.04
N PRO A 15 9.83 -3.83 -31.29
CA PRO A 15 8.90 -3.53 -30.20
C PRO A 15 8.41 -4.79 -29.49
N LEU A 16 8.15 -5.89 -30.20
CA LEU A 16 7.76 -7.14 -29.58
C LEU A 16 8.86 -7.71 -28.67
N THR A 17 10.12 -7.68 -29.14
CA THR A 17 11.26 -8.15 -28.35
C THR A 17 11.46 -7.29 -27.10
N ALA A 18 11.34 -5.96 -27.23
CA ALA A 18 11.42 -5.05 -26.10
C ALA A 18 10.30 -5.31 -25.08
N TYR A 19 9.07 -5.51 -25.53
CA TYR A 19 7.95 -5.85 -24.67
C TYR A 19 8.16 -7.17 -23.93
N LEU A 20 8.58 -8.23 -24.63
CA LEU A 20 8.86 -9.53 -24.00
C LEU A 20 10.02 -9.46 -23.01
N ALA A 21 11.06 -8.67 -23.29
CA ALA A 21 12.15 -8.43 -22.37
C ALA A 21 11.67 -7.70 -21.11
N ALA A 22 10.87 -6.64 -21.26
CA ALA A 22 10.30 -5.92 -20.14
C ALA A 22 9.38 -6.82 -19.28
N LEU A 23 8.54 -7.64 -19.93
CA LEU A 23 7.69 -8.61 -19.24
C LEU A 23 8.52 -9.64 -18.47
N ALA A 24 9.58 -10.18 -19.08
CA ALA A 24 10.47 -11.13 -18.40
C ALA A 24 11.14 -10.51 -17.17
N VAL A 25 11.66 -9.28 -17.29
CA VAL A 25 12.23 -8.54 -16.15
C VAL A 25 11.18 -8.34 -15.05
N TRP A 26 9.96 -7.94 -15.40
CA TRP A 26 8.89 -7.75 -14.43
C TRP A 26 8.53 -9.05 -13.70
N VAL A 27 8.42 -10.18 -14.41
CA VAL A 27 8.14 -11.48 -13.81
C VAL A 27 9.27 -11.92 -12.88
N VAL A 28 10.54 -11.75 -13.29
CA VAL A 28 11.71 -12.11 -12.47
C VAL A 28 11.76 -11.27 -11.19
N LEU A 29 11.53 -9.95 -11.29
CA LEU A 29 11.48 -9.08 -10.12
C LEU A 29 10.33 -9.45 -9.19
N GLY A 30 9.14 -9.75 -9.73
CA GLY A 30 7.99 -10.21 -8.95
C GLY A 30 8.28 -11.51 -8.20
N ALA A 31 8.83 -12.51 -8.89
CA ALA A 31 9.22 -13.77 -8.28
C ALA A 31 10.30 -13.60 -7.19
N PHE A 32 11.28 -12.72 -7.44
CA PHE A 32 12.32 -12.40 -6.45
C PHE A 32 11.70 -11.76 -5.19
N HIS A 33 10.77 -10.82 -5.35
CA HIS A 33 10.12 -10.18 -4.22
C HIS A 33 9.27 -11.18 -3.40
N LEU A 34 8.46 -12.01 -4.06
CA LEU A 34 7.68 -13.04 -3.39
C LEU A 34 8.57 -14.06 -2.66
N GLY A 35 9.63 -14.51 -3.31
CA GLY A 35 10.59 -15.44 -2.71
C GLY A 35 11.33 -14.84 -1.51
N SER A 36 11.73 -13.57 -1.58
CA SER A 36 12.41 -12.87 -0.50
C SER A 36 11.50 -12.67 0.72
N ASP A 37 10.21 -12.36 0.51
CA ASP A 37 9.27 -12.18 1.61
C ASP A 37 8.90 -13.51 2.25
N SER A 38 8.73 -14.59 1.46
CA SER A 38 8.51 -15.94 1.99
C SER A 38 9.69 -16.43 2.83
N LEU A 39 10.92 -16.19 2.37
CA LEU A 39 12.12 -16.51 3.11
C LEU A 39 12.24 -15.68 4.39
N ALA A 40 11.93 -14.38 4.34
CA ALA A 40 11.96 -13.51 5.49
C ALA A 40 10.93 -13.91 6.56
N ARG A 41 9.73 -14.36 6.15
CA ARG A 41 8.74 -14.96 7.05
C ARG A 41 9.25 -16.25 7.70
N ALA A 42 9.77 -17.17 6.91
CA ALA A 42 10.32 -18.43 7.42
C ALA A 42 11.49 -18.24 8.40
N GLN A 43 12.24 -17.15 8.26
CA GLN A 43 13.34 -16.76 9.14
C GLN A 43 12.90 -15.89 10.33
N GLY A 44 11.59 -15.60 10.50
CA GLY A 44 11.08 -14.73 11.55
C GLY A 44 11.49 -13.26 11.42
N ARG A 45 12.01 -12.84 10.26
CA ARG A 45 12.39 -11.44 9.98
C ARG A 45 11.23 -10.59 9.48
N LEU A 46 10.16 -11.22 9.02
CA LEU A 46 8.92 -10.59 8.65
C LEU A 46 7.83 -11.14 9.55
N THR A 47 7.31 -10.28 10.40
CA THR A 47 6.25 -10.58 11.37
C THR A 47 4.96 -9.87 10.99
N GLU A 48 3.86 -10.39 11.45
CA GLU A 48 2.55 -9.75 11.39
C GLU A 48 2.24 -9.17 12.76
N GLU A 49 1.78 -7.93 12.79
CA GLU A 49 1.39 -7.22 14.00
C GLU A 49 -0.04 -6.71 13.80
N THR A 50 -0.90 -6.95 14.75
CA THR A 50 -2.27 -6.46 14.74
C THR A 50 -2.38 -5.28 15.69
N MET A 51 -2.98 -4.19 15.22
CA MET A 51 -3.21 -2.98 16.00
C MET A 51 -4.71 -2.69 16.03
N ALA A 52 -5.19 -2.18 17.15
CA ALA A 52 -6.55 -1.66 17.24
C ALA A 52 -6.63 -0.27 16.59
N ALA A 53 -7.82 0.12 16.13
CA ALA A 53 -8.03 1.47 15.60
C ALA A 53 -7.73 2.55 16.66
N THR A 54 -7.92 2.24 17.92
CA THR A 54 -7.62 3.12 19.06
C THR A 54 -6.12 3.30 19.33
N ASP A 55 -5.24 2.48 18.74
CA ASP A 55 -3.79 2.66 18.82
C ASP A 55 -3.31 3.80 17.89
N TRP A 56 -4.20 4.28 17.04
CA TRP A 56 -3.97 5.41 16.14
C TRP A 56 -4.54 6.69 16.75
N GLN A 57 -3.87 7.81 16.52
CA GLN A 57 -4.44 9.12 16.79
C GLN A 57 -5.56 9.38 15.78
N LEU A 58 -6.78 9.57 16.27
CA LEU A 58 -7.95 9.85 15.45
C LEU A 58 -8.11 11.36 15.27
N VAL A 59 -8.22 11.81 14.03
CA VAL A 59 -8.51 13.21 13.66
C VAL A 59 -9.75 13.21 12.79
N GLY A 60 -10.75 14.04 13.14
CA GLY A 60 -12.04 14.03 12.45
C GLY A 60 -12.85 12.73 12.59
N LEU A 61 -12.46 11.88 13.53
CA LEU A 61 -13.08 10.59 13.85
C LEU A 61 -13.32 10.47 15.35
N THR A 62 -14.43 9.87 15.72
CA THR A 62 -14.75 9.51 17.12
C THR A 62 -14.93 8.00 17.21
N SER A 63 -14.29 7.38 18.19
CA SER A 63 -14.51 5.97 18.51
C SER A 63 -15.74 5.83 19.39
N ASN A 64 -16.64 4.93 19.04
CA ASN A 64 -17.84 4.59 19.79
C ASN A 64 -17.58 3.36 20.68
N ASP A 65 -18.44 3.16 21.68
CA ASP A 65 -18.34 2.05 22.64
C ASP A 65 -18.51 0.67 21.99
N ASP A 66 -19.16 0.60 20.85
CA ASP A 66 -19.35 -0.62 20.05
C ASP A 66 -18.18 -0.96 19.13
N GLY A 67 -17.10 -0.14 19.15
CA GLY A 67 -15.91 -0.31 18.32
C GLY A 67 -16.02 0.28 16.93
N THR A 68 -17.13 0.94 16.60
CA THR A 68 -17.26 1.68 15.34
C THR A 68 -16.57 3.04 15.41
N LEU A 69 -16.24 3.60 14.25
CA LEU A 69 -15.74 4.97 14.11
C LEU A 69 -16.77 5.82 13.39
N THR A 70 -17.04 6.99 13.93
CA THR A 70 -17.92 7.98 13.30
C THR A 70 -17.09 9.15 12.79
N THR A 71 -17.30 9.58 11.55
CA THR A 71 -16.71 10.81 11.01
C THR A 71 -17.41 12.03 11.61
N VAL A 72 -16.63 12.98 12.12
CA VAL A 72 -17.14 14.22 12.73
C VAL A 72 -16.79 15.47 11.93
N ASP A 73 -15.93 15.32 10.91
CA ASP A 73 -15.63 16.37 9.94
C ASP A 73 -15.37 15.79 8.54
N GLY A 74 -15.04 16.67 7.57
CA GLY A 74 -14.88 16.31 6.17
C GLY A 74 -13.53 15.67 5.81
N ASP A 75 -12.57 15.57 6.74
CA ASP A 75 -11.22 15.05 6.50
C ASP A 75 -10.80 14.06 7.60
N PRO A 76 -11.45 12.87 7.67
CA PRO A 76 -11.15 11.87 8.69
C PRO A 76 -9.77 11.25 8.47
N GLN A 77 -8.95 11.22 9.52
CA GLN A 77 -7.58 10.71 9.47
C GLN A 77 -7.28 9.82 10.69
N MET A 78 -6.48 8.80 10.45
CA MET A 78 -5.88 7.97 11.49
C MET A 78 -4.36 8.08 11.36
N ILE A 79 -3.69 8.56 12.40
CA ILE A 79 -2.26 8.89 12.38
C ILE A 79 -1.50 7.98 13.34
N LEU A 80 -0.43 7.38 12.84
CA LEU A 80 0.56 6.67 13.62
C LEU A 80 1.89 7.42 13.48
N GLU A 81 2.21 8.25 14.49
CA GLU A 81 3.34 9.19 14.44
C GLU A 81 4.70 8.50 14.52
N ASP A 82 4.76 7.29 15.09
CA ASP A 82 6.00 6.54 15.21
C ASP A 82 5.78 5.06 14.88
N VAL A 83 6.34 4.63 13.77
CA VAL A 83 6.39 3.21 13.37
C VAL A 83 7.75 2.57 13.70
N GLY A 84 8.59 3.23 14.52
CA GLY A 84 9.88 2.72 14.99
C GLY A 84 10.93 2.58 13.89
N SER A 85 10.88 3.41 12.84
CA SER A 85 11.79 3.34 11.68
C SER A 85 11.87 1.94 11.07
N ARG A 86 10.76 1.22 11.06
CA ARG A 86 10.64 -0.14 10.54
C ARG A 86 10.29 -0.14 9.05
N VAL A 87 10.64 -1.23 8.39
CA VAL A 87 10.21 -1.49 7.00
C VAL A 87 8.87 -2.20 7.05
N VAL A 88 7.80 -1.46 6.82
CA VAL A 88 6.44 -2.01 6.68
C VAL A 88 6.22 -2.40 5.22
N ARG A 89 5.72 -3.60 4.96
CA ARG A 89 5.46 -4.12 3.61
C ARG A 89 4.05 -3.84 3.14
N THR A 90 3.13 -4.20 4.00
CA THR A 90 1.69 -4.07 3.73
C THR A 90 0.98 -3.63 5.00
N ILE A 91 -0.08 -2.88 4.82
CA ILE A 91 -1.07 -2.61 5.83
C ILE A 91 -2.39 -3.10 5.28
N SER A 92 -3.11 -3.88 6.06
CA SER A 92 -4.44 -4.35 5.71
C SER A 92 -5.41 -4.09 6.85
N TYR A 93 -6.64 -3.77 6.49
CA TYR A 93 -7.73 -3.69 7.45
C TYR A 93 -9.04 -4.16 6.81
N THR A 94 -9.99 -4.50 7.64
CA THR A 94 -11.36 -4.79 7.23
C THR A 94 -12.25 -3.70 7.79
N ALA A 95 -13.07 -3.09 6.94
CA ALA A 95 -14.03 -2.07 7.33
C ALA A 95 -15.31 -2.20 6.51
N GLU A 96 -16.43 -1.95 7.17
CA GLU A 96 -17.71 -1.72 6.54
C GLU A 96 -18.04 -0.23 6.67
N PHE A 97 -18.47 0.38 5.59
CA PHE A 97 -18.82 1.79 5.55
C PHE A 97 -20.32 1.95 5.39
N ASP A 98 -20.89 2.87 6.18
CA ASP A 98 -22.28 3.31 5.98
C ASP A 98 -22.30 4.31 4.81
N GLY A 99 -22.27 3.75 3.58
CA GLY A 99 -22.19 4.51 2.34
C GLY A 99 -20.98 4.13 1.49
N GLU A 100 -20.67 4.95 0.48
CA GLU A 100 -19.57 4.70 -0.44
C GLU A 100 -18.25 5.27 0.11
N ALA A 101 -17.29 4.38 0.38
CA ALA A 101 -15.95 4.81 0.74
C ALA A 101 -15.23 5.39 -0.48
N ARG A 102 -14.93 6.68 -0.46
CA ARG A 102 -14.24 7.40 -1.52
C ARG A 102 -12.89 7.91 -1.04
N GLU A 103 -11.98 8.09 -2.00
CA GLU A 103 -10.68 8.75 -1.80
C GLU A 103 -9.81 8.14 -0.68
N MET A 104 -10.00 6.84 -0.41
CA MET A 104 -9.19 6.11 0.55
C MET A 104 -7.72 6.14 0.15
N CYS A 105 -6.85 6.56 1.05
CA CYS A 105 -5.41 6.53 0.80
C CYS A 105 -4.60 6.42 2.09
N LEU A 106 -3.33 6.04 1.93
CA LEU A 106 -2.36 5.97 3.01
C LEU A 106 -1.14 6.80 2.63
N TYR A 107 -0.82 7.77 3.45
CA TYR A 107 0.40 8.55 3.37
C TYR A 107 1.46 7.94 4.29
N TYR A 108 2.71 8.09 3.91
CA TYR A 108 3.84 7.68 4.73
C TYR A 108 4.95 8.72 4.71
N THR A 109 5.72 8.76 5.79
CA THR A 109 6.95 9.54 5.85
C THR A 109 8.15 8.63 6.06
N THR A 110 9.34 9.08 5.69
CA THR A 110 10.60 8.33 5.86
C THR A 110 11.50 8.94 6.91
N LYS A 111 11.14 10.12 7.40
CA LYS A 111 11.86 10.84 8.45
C LYS A 111 10.87 11.37 9.48
N VAL A 112 11.29 11.36 10.73
CA VAL A 112 10.52 11.96 11.84
C VAL A 112 10.34 13.47 11.59
N GLY A 113 9.11 13.96 11.80
CA GLY A 113 8.76 15.37 11.62
C GLY A 113 8.67 15.83 10.16
N GLU A 114 8.62 14.90 9.22
CA GLU A 114 8.40 15.21 7.81
C GLU A 114 6.91 15.36 7.53
N ASP A 115 6.53 16.37 6.73
CA ASP A 115 5.15 16.58 6.31
C ASP A 115 4.66 15.48 5.35
N TYR A 116 3.39 15.12 5.46
CA TYR A 116 2.73 14.24 4.50
C TYR A 116 2.57 14.92 3.14
N SER A 117 2.91 14.21 2.07
CA SER A 117 2.86 14.75 0.72
C SER A 117 2.20 13.78 -0.27
N ALA A 118 1.63 14.33 -1.35
CA ALA A 118 0.99 13.54 -2.39
C ALA A 118 1.95 12.58 -3.11
N ASP A 119 3.27 12.87 -3.12
CA ASP A 119 4.29 12.01 -3.73
C ASP A 119 4.55 10.73 -2.91
N ARG A 120 4.11 10.72 -1.65
CA ARG A 120 4.25 9.59 -0.73
C ARG A 120 2.90 9.08 -0.28
N ARG A 121 2.05 8.84 -1.25
CA ARG A 121 0.70 8.32 -1.07
C ARG A 121 0.53 7.01 -1.83
N VAL A 122 -0.12 6.05 -1.19
CA VAL A 122 -0.52 4.78 -1.79
C VAL A 122 -2.02 4.59 -1.66
N PHE A 123 -2.60 3.92 -2.64
CA PHE A 123 -4.04 3.63 -2.68
C PHE A 123 -4.29 2.17 -2.33
N PRO A 124 -5.46 1.85 -1.75
CA PRO A 124 -5.79 0.48 -1.40
C PRO A 124 -6.09 -0.37 -2.63
N GLN A 125 -5.79 -1.64 -2.52
CA GLN A 125 -6.37 -2.68 -3.33
C GLN A 125 -7.51 -3.31 -2.52
N SER A 126 -8.74 -3.23 -3.02
CA SER A 126 -9.88 -3.96 -2.43
C SER A 126 -9.81 -5.43 -2.83
N LEU A 127 -9.88 -6.31 -1.84
CA LEU A 127 -9.93 -7.76 -2.05
C LEU A 127 -11.37 -8.32 -1.94
N GLY A 128 -12.36 -7.43 -1.77
CA GLY A 128 -13.75 -7.79 -1.51
C GLY A 128 -14.06 -7.97 -0.02
N SER A 129 -15.31 -8.12 0.33
CA SER A 129 -15.79 -8.33 1.71
C SER A 129 -15.27 -7.28 2.71
N GLY A 130 -15.14 -6.02 2.27
CA GLY A 130 -14.63 -4.93 3.11
C GLY A 130 -13.13 -4.98 3.39
N GLN A 131 -12.37 -5.88 2.78
CA GLN A 131 -10.93 -5.98 3.00
C GLN A 131 -10.16 -5.05 2.05
N TYR A 132 -9.28 -4.24 2.63
CA TYR A 132 -8.42 -3.27 1.94
C TYR A 132 -6.96 -3.53 2.27
N VAL A 133 -6.09 -3.48 1.26
CA VAL A 133 -4.66 -3.74 1.39
C VAL A 133 -3.87 -2.62 0.72
N TYR A 134 -2.96 -2.02 1.47
CA TYR A 134 -1.98 -1.03 0.98
C TYR A 134 -0.61 -1.70 0.88
N THR A 135 0.03 -1.58 -0.27
CA THR A 135 1.42 -2.04 -0.45
C THR A 135 2.35 -0.84 -0.36
N LEU A 136 3.29 -0.90 0.56
CA LEU A 136 4.23 0.16 0.86
C LEU A 136 5.60 -0.07 0.20
N PRO A 137 6.36 1.00 -0.06
CA PRO A 137 7.72 0.86 -0.58
C PRO A 137 8.62 0.16 0.45
N ARG A 138 9.65 -0.52 -0.06
CA ARG A 138 10.61 -1.29 0.76
C ARG A 138 11.67 -0.36 1.38
N THR A 139 11.23 0.59 2.17
CA THR A 139 12.08 1.54 2.89
C THR A 139 11.66 1.64 4.36
N SER A 140 12.51 2.15 5.21
CA SER A 140 12.13 2.46 6.59
C SER A 140 11.14 3.61 6.60
N LEU A 141 10.07 3.44 7.37
CA LEU A 141 9.03 4.44 7.55
C LEU A 141 9.11 5.04 8.95
N ALA A 142 8.84 6.32 9.05
CA ALA A 142 8.81 7.04 10.31
C ALA A 142 7.38 7.21 10.84
N ALA A 143 6.45 7.62 9.99
CA ALA A 143 5.04 7.79 10.37
C ALA A 143 4.11 7.38 9.23
N LEU A 144 2.84 7.15 9.59
CA LEU A 144 1.75 6.77 8.69
C LEU A 144 0.53 7.64 8.97
N ARG A 145 -0.19 8.00 7.91
CA ARG A 145 -1.52 8.59 7.99
C ARG A 145 -2.45 7.85 7.04
N LEU A 146 -3.45 7.23 7.59
CA LEU A 146 -4.53 6.58 6.84
C LEU A 146 -5.71 7.53 6.76
N ASP A 147 -6.14 7.86 5.56
CA ASP A 147 -7.40 8.54 5.28
C ASP A 147 -8.40 7.44 4.86
N PRO A 148 -9.26 6.95 5.78
CA PRO A 148 -10.08 5.76 5.56
C PRO A 148 -11.22 5.98 4.59
N CYS A 149 -11.68 7.21 4.48
CA CYS A 149 -12.71 7.65 3.55
C CYS A 149 -12.69 9.17 3.46
N LYS A 150 -13.40 9.71 2.48
CA LYS A 150 -13.81 11.11 2.51
C LYS A 150 -15.21 11.16 3.12
N ALA A 151 -15.41 11.95 4.15
CA ALA A 151 -16.75 12.19 4.67
C ALA A 151 -17.62 12.75 3.55
N GLY A 152 -18.78 12.13 3.34
CA GLY A 152 -19.76 12.66 2.41
C GLY A 152 -20.18 14.05 2.85
N GLU A 153 -20.52 14.89 1.90
CA GLU A 153 -21.29 16.08 2.20
C GLU A 153 -22.60 15.62 2.85
N ILE A 154 -22.76 15.95 4.13
CA ILE A 154 -23.99 15.70 4.89
C ILE A 154 -25.05 16.68 4.40
#